data_6ff3cdc73ab35981b58d4757e02a6b18
#
_entry.id   6ff3cdc73ab35981b58d4757e02a6b18
#
_cell.length_a   1.000
_cell.length_b   1.000
_cell.length_c   1.000
_cell.angle_alpha   90.00
_cell.angle_beta   90.00
_cell.angle_gamma   90.00
#
_symmetry.space_group_name_H-M   'P 1'
#
loop_
_entity.id
_entity.type
_entity.pdbx_description
1 polymer ?
#
loop_
_entity_poly.entity_id
_entity_poly.type
_entity_poly.pdbx_seq_one_letter_code
_entity_poly.pdbx_strand_id
1 'polypeptide(L)'
;MAKLYLIPTSLTNPIDDCVIPQHQLLLIKHLKYFIVETAKIGRMHIKLLKLDTIIQNVNILELNKHSNNIDKLLEPLFTGNDIGLLSDCGLPCIADPGNIIVSLAHENKIEVVPLFGSSSLLLGLMASGLNGQNFSFNGYFPISEDKRQDKINQITNLIIKDKQTQIFIETPFRNQQLLKYLVHNLKDDIILVLAINLMQKDQQIIRHSINNWGKILDKYVIHKKEVVFILGI
;
A
#
# COMPACT_ATOMS: atom_id res chain seq x y z
N MET A 1 -2.67 -19.81 -22.31
CA MET A 1 -3.71 -19.34 -21.37
C MET A 1 -3.42 -17.89 -21.05
N ALA A 2 -4.44 -17.05 -20.91
CA ALA A 2 -4.29 -15.67 -20.51
C ALA A 2 -3.82 -15.57 -19.05
N LYS A 3 -3.14 -14.47 -18.71
CA LYS A 3 -2.53 -14.23 -17.39
C LYS A 3 -3.00 -12.90 -16.79
N LEU A 4 -3.09 -12.87 -15.46
CA LEU A 4 -3.29 -11.66 -14.68
C LEU A 4 -1.94 -11.22 -14.09
N TYR A 5 -1.41 -10.08 -14.54
CA TYR A 5 -0.16 -9.51 -14.02
C TYR A 5 -0.47 -8.51 -12.91
N LEU A 6 0.11 -8.71 -11.72
CA LEU A 6 0.04 -7.75 -10.62
C LEU A 6 1.20 -6.77 -10.78
N ILE A 7 0.89 -5.56 -11.19
CA ILE A 7 1.87 -4.56 -11.63
C ILE A 7 2.06 -3.50 -10.53
N PRO A 8 3.23 -3.44 -9.89
CA PRO A 8 3.55 -2.41 -8.91
C PRO A 8 3.57 -1.01 -9.52
N THR A 9 3.19 -0.04 -8.71
CA THR A 9 3.20 1.38 -9.09
C THR A 9 4.18 2.17 -8.21
N SER A 10 4.51 3.39 -8.64
CA SER A 10 5.40 4.27 -7.91
C SER A 10 4.82 4.67 -6.55
N LEU A 11 5.71 4.86 -5.56
CA LEU A 11 5.39 5.48 -4.26
C LEU A 11 5.66 6.99 -4.29
N THR A 12 6.16 7.54 -5.41
CA THR A 12 6.52 8.96 -5.51
C THR A 12 5.34 9.83 -5.92
N ASN A 13 5.35 11.06 -5.44
CA ASN A 13 4.42 12.10 -5.85
C ASN A 13 5.22 13.39 -6.16
N PRO A 14 5.31 13.87 -7.42
CA PRO A 14 4.59 13.34 -8.59
C PRO A 14 5.09 11.96 -9.05
N ILE A 15 4.23 11.25 -9.80
CA ILE A 15 4.56 9.96 -10.41
C ILE A 15 5.49 10.22 -11.60
N ASP A 16 6.77 9.96 -11.42
CA ASP A 16 7.83 10.33 -12.39
C ASP A 16 8.75 9.17 -12.77
N ASP A 17 8.64 8.02 -12.09
CA ASP A 17 9.52 6.88 -12.32
C ASP A 17 8.79 5.53 -12.39
N CYS A 18 9.38 4.60 -13.14
CA CYS A 18 8.96 3.20 -13.24
C CYS A 18 9.77 2.34 -12.27
N VAL A 19 9.09 1.77 -11.28
CA VAL A 19 9.72 0.95 -10.24
C VAL A 19 9.96 -0.51 -10.64
N ILE A 20 9.55 -0.91 -11.85
CA ILE A 20 9.62 -2.29 -12.33
C ILE A 20 10.97 -2.53 -13.01
N PRO A 21 11.69 -3.61 -12.65
CA PRO A 21 12.93 -3.99 -13.32
C PRO A 21 12.74 -4.22 -14.83
N GLN A 22 13.72 -3.81 -15.62
CA GLN A 22 13.64 -3.86 -17.08
C GLN A 22 13.28 -5.25 -17.64
N HIS A 23 13.81 -6.31 -17.05
CA HIS A 23 13.52 -7.68 -17.50
C HIS A 23 12.05 -8.06 -17.27
N GLN A 24 11.37 -7.50 -16.26
CA GLN A 24 9.95 -7.73 -16.01
C GLN A 24 9.06 -6.84 -16.87
N LEU A 25 9.52 -5.65 -17.26
CA LEU A 25 8.82 -4.82 -18.23
C LEU A 25 8.61 -5.55 -19.56
N LEU A 26 9.56 -6.40 -19.98
CA LEU A 26 9.43 -7.20 -21.20
C LEU A 26 8.24 -8.18 -21.14
N LEU A 27 7.87 -8.66 -19.92
CA LEU A 27 6.75 -9.58 -19.75
C LEU A 27 5.39 -8.93 -19.99
N ILE A 28 5.29 -7.61 -19.84
CA ILE A 28 4.03 -6.86 -19.87
C ILE A 28 3.92 -5.86 -21.03
N LYS A 29 4.94 -5.74 -21.88
CA LYS A 29 4.94 -4.80 -23.01
C LYS A 29 3.77 -4.97 -23.98
N HIS A 30 3.30 -6.21 -24.14
CA HIS A 30 2.21 -6.57 -25.05
C HIS A 30 0.82 -6.26 -24.51
N LEU A 31 0.69 -5.87 -23.24
CA LEU A 31 -0.59 -5.68 -22.57
C LEU A 31 -1.40 -4.56 -23.21
N LYS A 32 -2.71 -4.82 -23.37
CA LYS A 32 -3.70 -3.88 -23.88
C LYS A 32 -4.85 -3.62 -22.89
N TYR A 33 -5.01 -4.47 -21.88
CA TYR A 33 -6.09 -4.39 -20.90
C TYR A 33 -5.51 -4.18 -19.49
N PHE A 34 -6.10 -3.23 -18.79
CA PHE A 34 -5.68 -2.90 -17.43
C PHE A 34 -6.88 -2.70 -16.53
N ILE A 35 -6.82 -3.27 -15.34
CA ILE A 35 -7.72 -2.97 -14.23
C ILE A 35 -6.95 -2.03 -13.29
N VAL A 36 -7.55 -0.90 -12.95
CA VAL A 36 -6.94 0.14 -12.11
C VAL A 36 -7.91 0.61 -11.04
N GLU A 37 -7.40 1.14 -9.93
CA GLU A 37 -8.23 1.71 -8.87
C GLU A 37 -8.85 3.05 -9.34
N THR A 38 -8.00 3.97 -9.81
CA THR A 38 -8.42 5.27 -10.39
C THR A 38 -7.90 5.41 -11.82
N ALA A 39 -8.79 5.60 -12.79
CA ALA A 39 -8.41 5.65 -14.21
C ALA A 39 -7.39 6.76 -14.54
N LYS A 40 -7.47 7.92 -13.89
CA LYS A 40 -6.52 9.03 -14.08
C LYS A 40 -5.12 8.64 -13.62
N ILE A 41 -4.99 8.07 -12.43
CA ILE A 41 -3.71 7.65 -11.83
C ILE A 41 -3.15 6.45 -12.59
N GLY A 42 -3.98 5.46 -12.89
CA GLY A 42 -3.60 4.30 -13.68
C GLY A 42 -2.99 4.68 -15.04
N ARG A 43 -3.58 5.66 -15.76
CA ARG A 43 -3.00 6.16 -17.02
C ARG A 43 -1.61 6.77 -16.84
N MET A 44 -1.33 7.44 -15.72
CA MET A 44 0.00 8.00 -15.45
C MET A 44 1.02 6.87 -15.29
N HIS A 45 0.71 5.84 -14.51
CA HIS A 45 1.58 4.69 -14.32
C HIS A 45 1.78 3.90 -15.62
N ILE A 46 0.69 3.61 -16.36
CA ILE A 46 0.76 2.85 -17.62
C ILE A 46 1.67 3.53 -18.66
N LYS A 47 1.69 4.86 -18.72
CA LYS A 47 2.62 5.60 -19.61
C LYS A 47 4.10 5.30 -19.32
N LEU A 48 4.45 5.06 -18.05
CA LEU A 48 5.82 4.75 -17.65
C LEU A 48 6.24 3.32 -18.02
N LEU A 49 5.30 2.42 -18.27
CA LEU A 49 5.58 1.03 -18.65
C LEU A 49 6.17 0.90 -20.05
N LYS A 50 6.08 1.94 -20.90
CA LYS A 50 6.61 1.96 -22.26
C LYS A 50 6.13 0.74 -23.08
N LEU A 51 4.81 0.53 -23.10
CA LEU A 51 4.17 -0.57 -23.80
C LEU A 51 4.43 -0.50 -25.32
N ASP A 52 4.31 -1.63 -26.00
CA ASP A 52 4.35 -1.70 -27.47
C ASP A 52 3.12 -1.03 -28.13
N THR A 53 2.04 -0.86 -27.35
CA THR A 53 0.79 -0.20 -27.77
C THR A 53 0.76 1.24 -27.26
N ILE A 54 0.31 2.18 -28.08
CA ILE A 54 0.09 3.57 -27.67
C ILE A 54 -1.04 3.67 -26.65
N ILE A 55 -0.91 4.57 -25.69
CA ILE A 55 -1.83 4.70 -24.54
C ILE A 55 -3.31 4.89 -24.92
N GLN A 56 -3.58 5.47 -26.11
CA GLN A 56 -4.93 5.68 -26.62
C GLN A 56 -5.64 4.37 -26.99
N ASN A 57 -4.89 3.31 -27.30
CA ASN A 57 -5.40 1.99 -27.67
C ASN A 57 -5.40 1.01 -26.49
N VAL A 58 -5.09 1.49 -25.29
CA VAL A 58 -5.13 0.70 -24.05
C VAL A 58 -6.53 0.78 -23.45
N ASN A 59 -7.11 -0.38 -23.12
CA ASN A 59 -8.39 -0.49 -22.45
C ASN A 59 -8.17 -0.43 -20.93
N ILE A 60 -8.72 0.59 -20.29
CA ILE A 60 -8.62 0.80 -18.85
C ILE A 60 -9.99 0.59 -18.22
N LEU A 61 -10.07 -0.38 -17.34
CA LEU A 61 -11.24 -0.75 -16.54
C LEU A 61 -11.02 -0.30 -15.11
N GLU A 62 -11.95 0.47 -14.55
CA GLU A 62 -11.82 0.99 -13.19
C GLU A 62 -12.51 0.07 -12.18
N LEU A 63 -11.76 -0.37 -11.18
CA LEU A 63 -12.24 -1.15 -10.04
C LEU A 63 -12.47 -0.21 -8.85
N ASN A 64 -13.71 0.20 -8.64
CA ASN A 64 -14.08 0.99 -7.47
C ASN A 64 -14.96 0.17 -6.51
N LYS A 65 -15.10 0.64 -5.27
CA LYS A 65 -15.90 -0.02 -4.22
C LYS A 65 -17.39 -0.20 -4.57
N HIS A 66 -17.87 0.41 -5.63
CA HIS A 66 -19.25 0.37 -6.12
C HIS A 66 -19.40 -0.36 -7.46
N SER A 67 -18.34 -1.05 -7.92
CA SER A 67 -18.39 -1.82 -9.18
C SER A 67 -19.36 -2.99 -9.03
N ASN A 68 -20.57 -2.86 -9.61
CA ASN A 68 -21.63 -3.84 -9.49
C ASN A 68 -21.46 -5.10 -10.36
N ASN A 69 -20.41 -5.16 -11.21
CA ASN A 69 -20.19 -6.28 -12.12
C ASN A 69 -18.70 -6.56 -12.29
N ILE A 70 -18.11 -7.14 -11.25
CA ILE A 70 -16.67 -7.44 -11.18
C ILE A 70 -16.29 -8.49 -12.24
N ASP A 71 -17.18 -9.44 -12.56
CA ASP A 71 -16.93 -10.49 -13.55
C ASP A 71 -16.62 -9.92 -14.94
N LYS A 72 -17.25 -8.79 -15.31
CA LYS A 72 -16.95 -8.11 -16.58
C LYS A 72 -15.52 -7.60 -16.67
N LEU A 73 -14.88 -7.31 -15.55
CA LEU A 73 -13.49 -6.85 -15.55
C LEU A 73 -12.54 -7.97 -16.00
N LEU A 74 -12.93 -9.23 -15.84
CA LEU A 74 -12.15 -10.40 -16.24
C LEU A 74 -12.48 -10.91 -17.65
N GLU A 75 -13.48 -10.33 -18.33
CA GLU A 75 -13.90 -10.74 -19.69
C GLU A 75 -12.74 -10.87 -20.70
N PRO A 76 -11.75 -9.95 -20.73
CA PRO A 76 -10.60 -10.10 -21.60
C PRO A 76 -9.79 -11.37 -21.35
N LEU A 77 -9.65 -11.83 -20.09
CA LEU A 77 -8.94 -13.08 -19.79
C LEU A 77 -9.65 -14.31 -20.37
N PHE A 78 -10.97 -14.31 -20.39
CA PHE A 78 -11.75 -15.40 -20.97
C PHE A 78 -11.69 -15.44 -22.51
N THR A 79 -11.35 -14.31 -23.13
CA THR A 79 -11.14 -14.20 -24.59
C THR A 79 -9.67 -14.34 -25.00
N GLY A 80 -8.80 -14.76 -24.06
CA GLY A 80 -7.39 -15.05 -24.33
C GLY A 80 -6.45 -13.85 -24.26
N ASN A 81 -6.90 -12.72 -23.69
CA ASN A 81 -6.07 -11.52 -23.51
C ASN A 81 -5.53 -11.43 -22.08
N ASP A 82 -4.27 -11.09 -21.94
CA ASP A 82 -3.64 -10.81 -20.66
C ASP A 82 -4.14 -9.47 -20.08
N ILE A 83 -4.22 -9.39 -18.74
CA ILE A 83 -4.61 -8.17 -18.01
C ILE A 83 -3.51 -7.75 -17.04
N GLY A 84 -3.26 -6.44 -16.93
CA GLY A 84 -2.48 -5.85 -15.84
C GLY A 84 -3.39 -5.27 -14.76
N LEU A 85 -3.15 -5.61 -13.50
CA LEU A 85 -3.82 -5.02 -12.32
C LEU A 85 -2.88 -4.05 -11.63
N LEU A 86 -3.30 -2.79 -11.46
CA LEU A 86 -2.55 -1.73 -10.78
C LEU A 86 -3.37 -1.12 -9.65
N SER A 87 -2.71 -0.83 -8.53
CA SER A 87 -3.23 0.09 -7.50
C SER A 87 -2.84 1.55 -7.81
N ASP A 88 -3.38 2.48 -7.07
CA ASP A 88 -3.00 3.89 -7.18
C ASP A 88 -1.58 4.15 -6.65
N CYS A 89 -1.08 3.33 -5.69
CA CYS A 89 0.23 3.50 -5.08
C CYS A 89 0.78 2.18 -4.53
N GLY A 90 1.97 1.78 -4.95
CA GLY A 90 2.69 0.62 -4.45
C GLY A 90 2.25 -0.73 -5.03
N LEU A 91 2.15 -1.76 -4.18
CA LEU A 91 1.79 -3.11 -4.60
C LEU A 91 0.27 -3.26 -4.70
N PRO A 92 -0.28 -3.76 -5.82
CA PRO A 92 -1.70 -4.07 -5.92
C PRO A 92 -2.10 -5.18 -4.94
N CYS A 93 -3.35 -5.18 -4.51
CA CYS A 93 -3.94 -6.08 -3.51
C CYS A 93 -3.49 -5.82 -2.06
N ILE A 94 -2.68 -4.80 -1.82
CA ILE A 94 -2.24 -4.41 -0.47
C ILE A 94 -2.89 -3.08 -0.09
N ALA A 95 -3.91 -3.13 0.76
CA ALA A 95 -4.74 -2.00 1.19
C ALA A 95 -5.65 -1.40 0.09
N ASP A 96 -5.84 -2.09 -1.01
CA ASP A 96 -6.72 -1.75 -2.12
C ASP A 96 -7.72 -2.89 -2.44
N PRO A 97 -8.73 -2.68 -3.29
CA PRO A 97 -9.75 -3.67 -3.61
C PRO A 97 -9.30 -4.76 -4.58
N GLY A 98 -8.08 -4.76 -5.08
CA GLY A 98 -7.58 -5.68 -6.12
C GLY A 98 -7.61 -7.16 -5.73
N ASN A 99 -7.61 -7.47 -4.43
CA ASN A 99 -7.69 -8.84 -3.93
C ASN A 99 -8.91 -9.61 -4.46
N ILE A 100 -10.02 -8.93 -4.75
CA ILE A 100 -11.23 -9.55 -5.31
C ILE A 100 -10.95 -10.08 -6.72
N ILE A 101 -10.24 -9.30 -7.54
CA ILE A 101 -9.85 -9.69 -8.90
C ILE A 101 -8.93 -10.92 -8.88
N VAL A 102 -7.99 -10.95 -7.94
CA VAL A 102 -7.06 -12.08 -7.78
C VAL A 102 -7.81 -13.34 -7.32
N SER A 103 -8.76 -13.22 -6.39
CA SER A 103 -9.60 -14.34 -5.96
C SER A 103 -10.36 -14.95 -7.13
N LEU A 104 -11.05 -14.13 -7.92
CA LEU A 104 -11.79 -14.57 -9.09
C LEU A 104 -10.88 -15.17 -10.17
N ALA A 105 -9.67 -14.65 -10.35
CA ALA A 105 -8.70 -15.23 -11.27
C ALA A 105 -8.33 -16.68 -10.86
N HIS A 106 -8.07 -16.91 -9.57
CA HIS A 106 -7.80 -18.26 -9.06
C HIS A 106 -8.99 -19.19 -9.20
N GLU A 107 -10.21 -18.74 -8.90
CA GLU A 107 -11.45 -19.52 -9.06
C GLU A 107 -11.63 -19.98 -10.51
N ASN A 108 -11.22 -19.16 -11.47
CA ASN A 108 -11.27 -19.44 -12.90
C ASN A 108 -9.99 -20.10 -13.46
N LYS A 109 -9.05 -20.53 -12.59
CA LYS A 109 -7.79 -21.20 -12.98
C LYS A 109 -6.91 -20.34 -13.90
N ILE A 110 -6.98 -19.01 -13.75
CA ILE A 110 -6.14 -18.05 -14.48
C ILE A 110 -4.82 -17.93 -13.73
N GLU A 111 -3.72 -17.96 -14.47
CA GLU A 111 -2.38 -17.76 -13.91
C GLU A 111 -2.22 -16.31 -13.42
N VAL A 112 -1.86 -16.15 -12.14
CA VAL A 112 -1.58 -14.85 -11.51
C VAL A 112 -0.07 -14.67 -11.42
N VAL A 113 0.44 -13.59 -11.98
CA VAL A 113 1.88 -13.29 -12.08
C VAL A 113 2.20 -12.02 -11.30
N PRO A 114 2.69 -12.11 -10.05
CA PRO A 114 3.14 -10.93 -9.32
C PRO A 114 4.47 -10.43 -9.87
N LEU A 115 4.58 -9.10 -10.05
CA LEU A 115 5.83 -8.44 -10.43
C LEU A 115 6.50 -7.81 -9.21
N PHE A 116 7.82 -7.67 -9.30
CA PHE A 116 8.62 -7.04 -8.27
C PHE A 116 8.38 -5.53 -8.23
N GLY A 117 8.23 -4.98 -7.03
CA GLY A 117 8.07 -3.53 -6.83
C GLY A 117 8.14 -3.11 -5.38
N SER A 118 8.05 -1.80 -5.16
CA SER A 118 8.19 -1.19 -3.85
C SER A 118 6.91 -1.33 -3.02
N SER A 119 7.09 -1.61 -1.73
CA SER A 119 6.03 -1.60 -0.72
C SER A 119 6.39 -0.62 0.39
N SER A 120 5.58 0.41 0.61
CA SER A 120 5.79 1.36 1.71
C SER A 120 5.80 0.67 3.07
N LEU A 121 5.01 -0.38 3.25
CA LEU A 121 4.92 -1.14 4.50
C LEU A 121 6.24 -1.85 4.79
N LEU A 122 6.79 -2.57 3.81
CA LEU A 122 8.06 -3.30 3.98
C LEU A 122 9.26 -2.35 4.05
N LEU A 123 9.28 -1.29 3.26
CA LEU A 123 10.32 -0.26 3.36
C LEU A 123 10.31 0.42 4.74
N GLY A 124 9.13 0.74 5.25
CA GLY A 124 8.97 1.28 6.60
C GLY A 124 9.43 0.29 7.67
N LEU A 125 9.03 -0.98 7.58
CA LEU A 125 9.46 -2.02 8.51
C LEU A 125 10.97 -2.21 8.50
N MET A 126 11.60 -2.32 7.32
CA MET A 126 13.06 -2.40 7.17
C MET A 126 13.77 -1.24 7.86
N ALA A 127 13.26 -0.01 7.68
CA ALA A 127 13.87 1.20 8.22
C ALA A 127 13.58 1.41 9.72
N SER A 128 12.60 0.70 10.28
CA SER A 128 12.16 0.88 11.68
C SER A 128 13.13 0.34 12.72
N GLY A 129 13.91 -0.70 12.37
CA GLY A 129 14.73 -1.46 13.32
C GLY A 129 13.91 -2.25 14.33
N LEU A 130 12.64 -2.56 14.02
CA LEU A 130 11.74 -3.41 14.82
C LEU A 130 11.73 -4.85 14.28
N ASN A 131 11.00 -5.74 14.95
CA ASN A 131 10.95 -7.16 14.60
C ASN A 131 10.33 -7.40 13.23
N GLY A 132 11.13 -7.81 12.24
CA GLY A 132 10.68 -8.15 10.90
C GLY A 132 10.29 -9.63 10.70
N GLN A 133 10.43 -10.49 11.72
CA GLN A 133 10.02 -11.89 11.65
C GLN A 133 8.58 -12.12 12.12
N ASN A 134 8.11 -11.27 13.02
CA ASN A 134 6.75 -11.30 13.53
C ASN A 134 6.15 -9.89 13.45
N PHE A 135 5.35 -9.63 12.43
CA PHE A 135 4.69 -8.35 12.23
C PHE A 135 3.28 -8.52 11.68
N SER A 136 2.46 -7.51 11.88
CA SER A 136 1.09 -7.46 11.36
C SER A 136 0.82 -6.10 10.72
N PHE A 137 0.30 -6.11 9.50
CA PHE A 137 -0.31 -4.94 8.88
C PHE A 137 -1.80 -4.90 9.25
N ASN A 138 -2.23 -3.82 9.86
CA ASN A 138 -3.57 -3.65 10.40
C ASN A 138 -4.45 -2.71 9.56
N GLY A 139 -3.97 -2.24 8.40
CA GLY A 139 -4.70 -1.29 7.57
C GLY A 139 -4.82 0.08 8.22
N TYR A 140 -6.02 0.69 8.08
CA TYR A 140 -6.34 1.98 8.67
C TYR A 140 -6.70 1.85 10.17
N PHE A 141 -6.26 2.84 10.95
CA PHE A 141 -6.64 2.89 12.36
C PHE A 141 -8.16 3.21 12.51
N PRO A 142 -8.85 2.62 13.51
CA PRO A 142 -10.28 2.88 13.70
C PRO A 142 -10.61 4.36 13.90
N ILE A 143 -11.82 4.78 13.45
CA ILE A 143 -12.26 6.18 13.57
C ILE A 143 -13.02 6.42 14.87
N SER A 144 -13.91 5.49 15.27
CA SER A 144 -14.72 5.64 16.50
C SER A 144 -13.87 5.44 17.74
N GLU A 145 -14.13 6.22 18.79
CA GLU A 145 -13.35 6.26 20.03
C GLU A 145 -13.28 4.89 20.72
N ASP A 146 -14.41 4.22 20.87
CA ASP A 146 -14.50 2.90 21.50
C ASP A 146 -13.61 1.88 20.79
N LYS A 147 -13.68 1.82 19.43
CA LYS A 147 -12.85 0.92 18.64
C LYS A 147 -11.37 1.29 18.66
N ARG A 148 -11.04 2.58 18.85
CA ARG A 148 -9.66 3.03 19.01
C ARG A 148 -9.05 2.49 20.29
N GLN A 149 -9.78 2.60 21.43
CA GLN A 149 -9.31 2.12 22.71
C GLN A 149 -9.13 0.60 22.72
N ASP A 150 -10.09 -0.15 22.16
CA ASP A 150 -9.97 -1.61 21.98
C ASP A 150 -8.75 -1.97 21.16
N LYS A 151 -8.50 -1.22 20.06
CA LYS A 151 -7.33 -1.45 19.21
C LYS A 151 -6.03 -1.16 19.94
N ILE A 152 -5.92 -0.09 20.72
CA ILE A 152 -4.76 0.20 21.56
C ILE A 152 -4.46 -0.97 22.51
N ASN A 153 -5.48 -1.46 23.21
CA ASN A 153 -5.34 -2.57 24.14
C ASN A 153 -4.85 -3.85 23.42
N GLN A 154 -5.46 -4.16 22.27
CA GLN A 154 -5.08 -5.31 21.45
C GLN A 154 -3.62 -5.24 21.00
N ILE A 155 -3.22 -4.14 20.35
CA ILE A 155 -1.85 -4.00 19.79
C ILE A 155 -0.80 -3.94 20.90
N THR A 156 -1.11 -3.29 22.04
CA THR A 156 -0.21 -3.25 23.20
C THR A 156 0.08 -4.67 23.72
N ASN A 157 -0.95 -5.51 23.81
CA ASN A 157 -0.77 -6.90 24.22
C ASN A 157 0.10 -7.69 23.23
N LEU A 158 -0.15 -7.57 21.91
CA LEU A 158 0.63 -8.26 20.87
C LEU A 158 2.10 -7.79 20.85
N ILE A 159 2.33 -6.49 21.03
CA ILE A 159 3.69 -5.93 21.11
C ILE A 159 4.44 -6.50 22.33
N ILE A 160 3.82 -6.49 23.50
CA ILE A 160 4.50 -6.86 24.75
C ILE A 160 4.70 -8.36 24.86
N LYS A 161 3.64 -9.16 24.61
CA LYS A 161 3.67 -10.62 24.81
C LYS A 161 4.36 -11.34 23.67
N ASP A 162 4.02 -10.96 22.42
CA ASP A 162 4.40 -11.72 21.24
C ASP A 162 5.57 -11.07 20.50
N LYS A 163 6.08 -9.92 20.95
CA LYS A 163 7.10 -9.12 20.26
C LYS A 163 6.73 -8.82 18.81
N GLN A 164 5.41 -8.69 18.54
CA GLN A 164 4.87 -8.50 17.20
C GLN A 164 4.88 -7.02 16.84
N THR A 165 5.57 -6.68 15.76
CA THR A 165 5.53 -5.33 15.18
C THR A 165 4.18 -5.05 14.56
N GLN A 166 3.58 -3.90 14.90
CA GLN A 166 2.28 -3.48 14.38
C GLN A 166 2.46 -2.36 13.37
N ILE A 167 1.90 -2.51 12.18
CA ILE A 167 2.00 -1.54 11.08
C ILE A 167 0.60 -1.01 10.77
N PHE A 168 0.50 0.31 10.62
CA PHE A 168 -0.73 1.03 10.24
C PHE A 168 -0.44 2.05 9.15
N ILE A 169 -1.47 2.35 8.39
CA ILE A 169 -1.50 3.53 7.52
C ILE A 169 -2.71 4.39 7.89
N GLU A 170 -2.66 5.65 7.46
CA GLU A 170 -3.79 6.56 7.61
C GLU A 170 -3.84 7.51 6.41
N THR A 171 -5.01 8.12 6.19
CA THR A 171 -5.11 9.15 5.16
C THR A 171 -4.26 10.38 5.54
N PRO A 172 -3.64 11.07 4.56
CA PRO A 172 -2.77 12.20 4.83
C PRO A 172 -3.37 13.28 5.72
N PHE A 173 -4.69 13.48 5.63
CA PHE A 173 -5.41 14.48 6.42
C PHE A 173 -5.61 14.09 7.89
N ARG A 174 -5.58 12.78 8.23
CA ARG A 174 -5.80 12.27 9.59
C ARG A 174 -4.51 11.85 10.29
N ASN A 175 -3.37 11.84 9.60
CA ASN A 175 -2.08 11.42 10.15
C ASN A 175 -1.72 12.17 11.43
N GLN A 176 -1.87 13.49 11.47
CA GLN A 176 -1.54 14.29 12.65
C GLN A 176 -2.42 13.92 13.86
N GLN A 177 -3.70 13.65 13.63
CA GLN A 177 -4.62 13.24 14.67
C GLN A 177 -4.25 11.85 15.20
N LEU A 178 -3.92 10.91 14.31
CA LEU A 178 -3.50 9.56 14.71
C LEU A 178 -2.20 9.61 15.52
N LEU A 179 -1.19 10.38 15.09
CA LEU A 179 0.05 10.54 15.85
C LEU A 179 -0.21 11.01 17.29
N LYS A 180 -1.00 12.07 17.44
CA LYS A 180 -1.38 12.58 18.77
C LYS A 180 -2.08 11.51 19.61
N TYR A 181 -3.02 10.79 19.01
CA TYR A 181 -3.78 9.76 19.70
C TYR A 181 -2.87 8.62 20.17
N LEU A 182 -1.97 8.12 19.33
CA LEU A 182 -1.04 7.04 19.69
C LEU A 182 -0.10 7.46 20.82
N VAL A 183 0.46 8.67 20.76
CA VAL A 183 1.37 9.19 21.78
C VAL A 183 0.69 9.35 23.15
N HIS A 184 -0.61 9.69 23.17
CA HIS A 184 -1.34 9.87 24.45
C HIS A 184 -1.88 8.57 25.05
N ASN A 185 -2.02 7.50 24.25
CA ASN A 185 -2.73 6.30 24.72
C ASN A 185 -1.86 5.03 24.76
N LEU A 186 -0.65 5.06 24.19
CA LEU A 186 0.27 3.93 24.26
C LEU A 186 1.19 4.04 25.48
N LYS A 187 1.74 2.89 25.92
CA LYS A 187 2.71 2.83 27.03
C LYS A 187 4.05 3.48 26.64
N ASP A 188 4.70 4.09 27.59
CA ASP A 188 5.92 4.88 27.48
C ASP A 188 7.11 4.17 26.81
N ASP A 189 7.23 2.85 27.01
CA ASP A 189 8.32 2.00 26.53
C ASP A 189 8.11 1.50 25.09
N ILE A 190 6.89 1.61 24.56
CA ILE A 190 6.63 1.26 23.16
C ILE A 190 7.37 2.23 22.24
N ILE A 191 8.02 1.67 21.22
CA ILE A 191 8.66 2.42 20.16
C ILE A 191 7.62 2.72 19.08
N LEU A 192 7.51 4.00 18.71
CA LEU A 192 6.76 4.44 17.53
C LEU A 192 7.74 4.96 16.47
N VAL A 193 7.65 4.41 15.28
CA VAL A 193 8.39 4.86 14.10
C VAL A 193 7.42 5.45 13.10
N LEU A 194 7.73 6.63 12.60
CA LEU A 194 7.07 7.24 11.45
C LEU A 194 7.98 7.12 10.23
N ALA A 195 7.52 6.40 9.21
CA ALA A 195 8.16 6.41 7.91
C ALA A 195 7.35 7.35 6.98
N ILE A 196 7.92 8.53 6.73
CA ILE A 196 7.25 9.66 6.09
C ILE A 196 7.77 9.80 4.67
N ASN A 197 6.88 9.96 3.69
CA ASN A 197 7.17 10.26 2.28
C ASN A 197 8.27 9.33 1.73
N LEU A 198 8.11 8.03 1.95
CA LEU A 198 9.08 7.01 1.50
C LEU A 198 9.35 7.13 0.00
N MET A 199 10.63 7.00 -0.39
CA MET A 199 11.13 7.14 -1.75
C MET A 199 11.03 8.57 -2.33
N GLN A 200 10.54 9.56 -1.59
CA GLN A 200 10.50 10.96 -2.00
C GLN A 200 11.72 11.74 -1.48
N LYS A 201 11.99 12.92 -2.04
CA LYS A 201 13.15 13.76 -1.67
C LYS A 201 13.13 14.22 -0.21
N ASP A 202 11.95 14.36 0.37
CA ASP A 202 11.72 14.76 1.76
C ASP A 202 11.39 13.60 2.69
N GLN A 203 11.84 12.38 2.32
CA GLN A 203 11.71 11.18 3.13
C GLN A 203 12.32 11.38 4.51
N GLN A 204 11.59 10.94 5.54
CA GLN A 204 12.07 10.94 6.92
C GLN A 204 11.69 9.62 7.60
N ILE A 205 12.62 9.10 8.40
CA ILE A 205 12.38 7.98 9.32
C ILE A 205 12.62 8.51 10.73
N ILE A 206 11.58 8.56 11.56
CA ILE A 206 11.64 9.12 12.90
C ILE A 206 11.27 8.03 13.89
N ARG A 207 12.19 7.69 14.80
CA ARG A 207 12.06 6.59 15.74
C ARG A 207 12.30 7.06 17.17
N HIS A 208 11.27 6.97 18.01
CA HIS A 208 11.37 7.28 19.45
C HIS A 208 10.46 6.37 20.26
N SER A 209 10.74 6.23 21.56
CA SER A 209 9.77 5.70 22.52
C SER A 209 8.60 6.69 22.68
N ILE A 210 7.44 6.19 23.11
CA ILE A 210 6.26 7.03 23.35
C ILE A 210 6.58 8.15 24.36
N ASN A 211 7.30 7.85 25.44
CA ASN A 211 7.75 8.88 26.39
C ASN A 211 8.54 10.02 25.72
N ASN A 212 9.44 9.68 24.79
CA ASN A 212 10.20 10.71 24.06
C ASN A 212 9.34 11.45 23.03
N TRP A 213 8.42 10.75 22.35
CA TRP A 213 7.45 11.39 21.46
C TRP A 213 6.62 12.45 22.17
N GLY A 214 6.20 12.21 23.43
CA GLY A 214 5.48 13.18 24.24
C GLY A 214 6.20 14.52 24.40
N LYS A 215 7.55 14.50 24.38
CA LYS A 215 8.39 15.72 24.54
C LYS A 215 8.64 16.49 23.24
N ILE A 216 8.47 15.84 22.09
CA ILE A 216 8.85 16.38 20.78
C ILE A 216 7.69 16.44 19.77
N LEU A 217 6.50 16.00 20.18
CA LEU A 217 5.33 15.83 19.31
C LEU A 217 5.05 17.08 18.43
N ASP A 218 5.12 18.26 19.03
CA ASP A 218 4.82 19.52 18.37
C ASP A 218 5.87 19.96 17.34
N LYS A 219 7.05 19.32 17.34
CA LYS A 219 8.09 19.59 16.34
C LYS A 219 7.80 18.93 14.99
N TYR A 220 6.88 17.96 14.94
CA TYR A 220 6.61 17.18 13.73
C TYR A 220 5.21 17.45 13.20
N VAL A 221 5.15 18.10 12.04
CA VAL A 221 3.92 18.33 11.29
C VAL A 221 3.86 17.32 10.15
N ILE A 222 2.96 16.35 10.28
CA ILE A 222 2.77 15.26 9.30
C ILE A 222 1.42 15.33 8.59
N HIS A 223 0.69 16.44 8.74
CA HIS A 223 -0.54 16.72 8.01
C HIS A 223 -0.24 16.79 6.51
N LYS A 224 -1.06 16.12 5.71
CA LYS A 224 -0.92 15.98 4.24
C LYS A 224 0.33 15.23 3.76
N LYS A 225 1.07 14.55 4.64
CA LYS A 225 2.18 13.68 4.26
C LYS A 225 1.71 12.23 4.17
N GLU A 226 2.39 11.43 3.35
CA GLU A 226 2.21 9.98 3.32
C GLU A 226 3.01 9.37 4.45
N VAL A 227 2.36 8.59 5.34
CA VAL A 227 3.00 8.08 6.56
C VAL A 227 2.63 6.62 6.79
N VAL A 228 3.65 5.81 7.05
CA VAL A 228 3.49 4.48 7.65
C VAL A 228 3.85 4.57 9.12
N PHE A 229 2.94 4.14 9.99
CA PHE A 229 3.12 4.06 11.43
C PHE A 229 3.55 2.67 11.82
N ILE A 230 4.66 2.52 12.55
CA ILE A 230 5.20 1.22 12.93
C ILE A 230 5.46 1.23 14.44
N LEU A 231 4.91 0.25 15.15
CA LEU A 231 4.93 0.13 16.60
C LEU A 231 5.56 -1.19 17.02
N GLY A 232 6.38 -1.17 18.06
CA GLY A 232 7.03 -2.38 18.61
C GLY A 232 7.88 -2.10 19.85
N ILE A 233 8.72 -3.03 20.24
CA ILE A 233 9.70 -2.91 21.34
C ILE A 233 11.06 -3.39 20.89
#